data_65a47f29fc1acb3cc00586f9949ee61b
#
_entry.id   65a47f29fc1acb3cc00586f9949ee61b
#
_cell.length_a   1.000
_cell.length_b   1.000
_cell.length_c   1.000
_cell.angle_alpha   90.00
_cell.angle_beta   90.00
_cell.angle_gamma   90.00
#
_symmetry.space_group_name_H-M   'P 1'
#
loop_
_entity.id
_entity.type
_entity.pdbx_description
1 polymer ?
#
loop_
_entity_poly.entity_id
_entity_poly.type
_entity_poly.pdbx_seq_one_letter_code
_entity_poly.pdbx_strand_id
1 'polypeptide(L)'
;MFIRLTPDISVAGQIAPEDCALAATQGFVAIISNRPDGEAPGQPDAAAMAAAAAAAGLRFCHIPIDHSGFAMPQVEAMAAELAAGGPVLAFCRSGTRSTNLWALAAASHGTDPDSIVAAAAGGGYDVSGMLPSLRMLADKA
;
A
#
# COMPACT_ATOMS: atom_id res chain seq x y z
N MET A 1 -3.21 10.94 8.35
CA MET A 1 -2.36 10.19 9.29
C MET A 1 -1.75 9.00 8.59
N PHE A 2 -0.45 8.82 8.74
CA PHE A 2 0.28 7.68 8.18
C PHE A 2 0.39 6.60 9.27
N ILE A 3 -0.10 5.40 8.98
CA ILE A 3 -0.18 4.30 9.93
C ILE A 3 0.91 3.28 9.58
N ARG A 4 1.92 3.18 10.42
CA ARG A 4 3.03 2.26 10.21
C ARG A 4 2.60 0.83 10.51
N LEU A 5 2.79 -0.07 9.54
CA LEU A 5 2.56 -1.50 9.72
C LEU A 5 3.87 -2.24 10.01
N THR A 6 4.90 -1.93 9.23
CA THR A 6 6.28 -2.43 9.44
C THR A 6 7.25 -1.27 9.16
N PRO A 7 8.56 -1.45 9.42
CA PRO A 7 9.54 -0.43 9.02
C PRO A 7 9.52 -0.09 7.52
N ASP A 8 9.02 -0.99 6.68
CA ASP A 8 9.06 -0.84 5.23
C ASP A 8 7.76 -0.30 4.62
N ILE A 9 6.66 -0.32 5.36
CA ILE A 9 5.35 0.09 4.83
C ILE A 9 4.52 0.81 5.86
N SER A 10 3.96 1.95 5.45
CA SER A 10 2.87 2.61 6.14
C SER A 10 1.68 2.73 5.21
N VAL A 11 0.49 2.81 5.77
CA VAL A 11 -0.74 2.98 5.00
C VAL A 11 -1.49 4.20 5.49
N ALA A 12 -2.38 4.72 4.64
CA ALA A 12 -3.19 5.89 4.97
C ALA A 12 -4.53 5.85 4.23
N GLY A 13 -5.51 6.58 4.75
CA GLY A 13 -6.65 7.01 3.97
C GLY A 13 -6.21 8.03 2.93
N GLN A 14 -7.15 8.56 2.15
CA GLN A 14 -6.81 9.52 1.08
C GLN A 14 -5.93 10.64 1.60
N ILE A 15 -4.76 10.81 1.00
CA ILE A 15 -3.84 11.90 1.28
C ILE A 15 -4.03 13.01 0.25
N ALA A 16 -3.61 14.22 0.61
CA ALA A 16 -3.58 15.36 -0.29
C ALA A 16 -2.24 15.42 -1.03
N PRO A 17 -2.16 16.10 -2.19
CA PRO A 17 -0.87 16.30 -2.87
C PRO A 17 0.21 16.91 -1.95
N GLU A 18 -0.16 17.83 -1.07
CA GLU A 18 0.75 18.47 -0.12
C GLU A 18 1.39 17.47 0.86
N ASP A 19 0.72 16.35 1.12
CA ASP A 19 1.21 15.33 2.03
C ASP A 19 2.42 14.57 1.47
N CYS A 20 2.67 14.65 0.16
CA CYS A 20 3.87 14.06 -0.44
C CYS A 20 5.15 14.69 0.11
N ALA A 21 5.16 16.01 0.28
CA ALA A 21 6.31 16.70 0.88
C ALA A 21 6.51 16.27 2.34
N LEU A 22 5.42 16.14 3.09
CA LEU A 22 5.48 15.64 4.47
C LEU A 22 6.04 14.22 4.52
N ALA A 23 5.59 13.35 3.63
CA ALA A 23 6.09 11.98 3.55
C ALA A 23 7.60 11.95 3.28
N ALA A 24 8.07 12.80 2.36
CA ALA A 24 9.51 12.89 2.07
C ALA A 24 10.31 13.30 3.32
N THR A 25 9.79 14.23 4.12
CA THR A 25 10.47 14.64 5.37
C THR A 25 10.51 13.54 6.41
N GLN A 26 9.58 12.59 6.35
CA GLN A 26 9.53 11.45 7.27
C GLN A 26 10.34 10.24 6.78
N GLY A 27 11.04 10.38 5.65
CA GLY A 27 11.94 9.35 5.15
C GLY A 27 11.31 8.37 4.17
N PHE A 28 10.06 8.55 3.79
CA PHE A 28 9.45 7.72 2.74
C PHE A 28 10.14 7.97 1.39
N VAL A 29 10.25 6.93 0.58
CA VAL A 29 10.90 6.98 -0.73
C VAL A 29 9.92 6.78 -1.88
N ALA A 30 8.71 6.33 -1.59
CA ALA A 30 7.70 6.06 -2.61
C ALA A 30 6.29 6.27 -2.06
N ILE A 31 5.40 6.69 -2.96
CA ILE A 31 3.96 6.78 -2.72
C ILE A 31 3.28 5.77 -3.65
N ILE A 32 2.38 4.97 -3.10
CA ILE A 32 1.56 4.01 -3.86
C ILE A 32 0.10 4.40 -3.68
N SER A 33 -0.62 4.64 -4.77
CA SER A 33 -2.06 4.84 -4.73
C SER A 33 -2.77 3.56 -5.12
N ASN A 34 -3.59 3.04 -4.20
CA ASN A 34 -4.45 1.90 -4.47
C ASN A 34 -5.89 2.31 -4.75
N ARG A 35 -6.14 3.60 -4.86
CA ARG A 35 -7.48 4.13 -5.08
C ARG A 35 -7.72 4.40 -6.57
N PRO A 36 -8.78 3.82 -7.19
CA PRO A 36 -9.16 4.20 -8.54
C PRO A 36 -9.52 5.68 -8.61
N ASP A 37 -9.22 6.31 -9.74
CA ASP A 37 -9.63 7.69 -9.96
C ASP A 37 -11.15 7.81 -10.01
N GLY A 38 -11.67 8.94 -9.56
CA GLY A 38 -13.09 9.25 -9.70
C GLY A 38 -14.02 8.54 -8.73
N GLU A 39 -13.51 7.96 -7.64
CA GLU A 39 -14.37 7.34 -6.64
C GLU A 39 -15.21 8.34 -5.85
N ALA A 40 -14.76 9.57 -5.72
CA ALA A 40 -15.46 10.60 -4.98
C ALA A 40 -15.24 11.97 -5.63
N PRO A 41 -16.23 12.90 -5.52
CA PRO A 41 -16.03 14.27 -5.98
C PRO A 41 -14.86 14.92 -5.25
N GLY A 42 -14.03 15.65 -6.00
CA GLY A 42 -12.91 16.37 -5.42
C GLY A 42 -11.68 15.51 -5.07
N GLN A 43 -11.73 14.20 -5.33
CA GLN A 43 -10.59 13.34 -5.11
C GLN A 43 -9.45 13.72 -6.04
N PRO A 44 -8.22 13.94 -5.52
CA PRO A 44 -7.06 14.14 -6.38
C PRO A 44 -6.86 12.90 -7.26
N ASP A 45 -6.66 13.09 -8.56
CA ASP A 45 -6.41 11.95 -9.45
C ASP A 45 -4.96 11.46 -9.36
N ALA A 46 -4.68 10.31 -9.95
CA ALA A 46 -3.36 9.70 -9.92
C ALA A 46 -2.31 10.62 -10.56
N ALA A 47 -2.67 11.35 -11.62
CA ALA A 47 -1.75 12.26 -12.27
C ALA A 47 -1.33 13.41 -11.35
N ALA A 48 -2.27 13.98 -10.59
CA ALA A 48 -1.97 15.04 -9.61
C ALA A 48 -1.08 14.51 -8.49
N MET A 49 -1.35 13.31 -7.99
CA MET A 49 -0.55 12.70 -6.94
C MET A 49 0.86 12.35 -7.45
N ALA A 50 0.96 11.86 -8.69
CA ALA A 50 2.26 11.54 -9.30
C ALA A 50 3.13 12.79 -9.43
N ALA A 51 2.54 13.91 -9.87
CA ALA A 51 3.26 15.18 -10.00
C ALA A 51 3.75 15.69 -8.63
N ALA A 52 2.92 15.59 -7.60
CA ALA A 52 3.28 15.99 -6.25
C ALA A 52 4.39 15.10 -5.66
N ALA A 53 4.32 13.81 -5.88
CA ALA A 53 5.35 12.86 -5.45
C ALA A 53 6.69 13.17 -6.14
N ALA A 54 6.67 13.38 -7.45
CA ALA A 54 7.88 13.73 -8.21
C ALA A 54 8.50 15.03 -7.72
N ALA A 55 7.69 16.04 -7.43
CA ALA A 55 8.18 17.33 -6.91
C ALA A 55 8.83 17.16 -5.53
N ALA A 56 8.41 16.16 -4.75
CA ALA A 56 8.99 15.85 -3.44
C ALA A 56 10.16 14.85 -3.53
N GLY A 57 10.52 14.39 -4.72
CA GLY A 57 11.62 13.44 -4.91
C GLY A 57 11.25 11.99 -4.63
N LEU A 58 9.96 11.66 -4.65
CA LEU A 58 9.46 10.31 -4.36
C LEU A 58 9.08 9.56 -5.63
N ARG A 59 9.28 8.24 -5.64
CA ARG A 59 8.69 7.39 -6.66
C ARG A 59 7.17 7.39 -6.50
N PHE A 60 6.44 7.15 -7.58
CA PHE A 60 4.99 7.01 -7.52
C PHE A 60 4.55 5.81 -8.35
N CYS A 61 3.60 5.03 -7.81
CA CYS A 61 2.99 3.91 -8.51
C CYS A 61 1.49 3.90 -8.26
N HIS A 62 0.70 3.78 -9.33
CA HIS A 62 -0.75 3.64 -9.23
C HIS A 62 -1.13 2.18 -9.46
N ILE A 63 -1.62 1.52 -8.41
CA ILE A 63 -2.06 0.13 -8.44
C ILE A 63 -3.53 0.13 -7.97
N PRO A 64 -4.47 0.54 -8.84
CA PRO A 64 -5.86 0.70 -8.41
C PRO A 64 -6.51 -0.64 -8.07
N ILE A 65 -7.21 -0.68 -6.95
CA ILE A 65 -7.98 -1.82 -6.48
C ILE A 65 -9.44 -1.39 -6.44
N ASP A 66 -10.27 -2.07 -7.19
CA ASP A 66 -11.71 -1.81 -7.24
C ASP A 66 -12.51 -2.96 -6.62
N HIS A 67 -13.82 -3.00 -6.87
CA HIS A 67 -14.72 -4.01 -6.31
C HIS A 67 -14.49 -5.42 -6.86
N SER A 68 -13.76 -5.57 -7.96
CA SER A 68 -13.46 -6.90 -8.52
C SER A 68 -12.43 -7.67 -7.68
N GLY A 69 -11.81 -7.00 -6.71
CA GLY A 69 -10.87 -7.63 -5.79
C GLY A 69 -9.43 -7.52 -6.24
N PHE A 70 -8.61 -8.48 -5.80
CA PHE A 70 -7.16 -8.47 -6.01
C PHE A 70 -6.79 -9.51 -7.06
N ALA A 71 -5.98 -9.10 -8.03
CA ALA A 71 -5.45 -9.99 -9.06
C ALA A 71 -3.93 -10.11 -8.92
N MET A 72 -3.35 -11.20 -9.40
CA MET A 72 -1.91 -11.43 -9.28
C MET A 72 -1.04 -10.30 -9.86
N PRO A 73 -1.38 -9.67 -11.01
CA PRO A 73 -0.58 -8.54 -11.49
C PRO A 73 -0.50 -7.39 -10.49
N GLN A 74 -1.56 -7.13 -9.72
CA GLN A 74 -1.57 -6.10 -8.67
C GLN A 74 -0.68 -6.51 -7.50
N VAL A 75 -0.76 -7.76 -7.08
CA VAL A 75 0.08 -8.31 -6.00
C VAL A 75 1.56 -8.23 -6.40
N GLU A 76 1.89 -8.60 -7.63
CA GLU A 76 3.26 -8.55 -8.15
C GLU A 76 3.79 -7.12 -8.24
N ALA A 77 2.95 -6.17 -8.69
CA ALA A 77 3.33 -4.76 -8.75
C ALA A 77 3.63 -4.21 -7.35
N MET A 78 2.80 -4.54 -6.37
CA MET A 78 3.02 -4.11 -4.98
C MET A 78 4.30 -4.74 -4.41
N ALA A 79 4.51 -6.02 -4.66
CA ALA A 79 5.70 -6.72 -4.21
C ALA A 79 6.98 -6.11 -4.82
N ALA A 80 6.94 -5.73 -6.10
CA ALA A 80 8.05 -5.07 -6.75
C ALA A 80 8.39 -3.72 -6.12
N GLU A 81 7.37 -2.93 -5.76
CA GLU A 81 7.59 -1.65 -5.08
C GLU A 81 8.23 -1.84 -3.70
N LEU A 82 7.80 -2.85 -2.95
CA LEU A 82 8.41 -3.17 -1.66
C LEU A 82 9.84 -3.64 -1.82
N ALA A 83 10.11 -4.46 -2.84
CA ALA A 83 11.45 -5.00 -3.12
C ALA A 83 12.44 -3.93 -3.59
N ALA A 84 11.96 -2.81 -4.13
CA ALA A 84 12.82 -1.71 -4.56
C ALA A 84 13.55 -1.03 -3.40
N GLY A 85 13.11 -1.27 -2.18
CA GLY A 85 13.78 -0.82 -0.97
C GLY A 85 13.33 0.55 -0.47
N GLY A 86 13.52 0.76 0.83
CA GLY A 86 13.12 1.98 1.52
C GLY A 86 11.66 1.96 1.96
N PRO A 87 11.27 2.84 2.91
CA PRO A 87 9.90 2.90 3.39
C PRO A 87 8.95 3.43 2.32
N VAL A 88 7.82 2.76 2.12
CA VAL A 88 6.78 3.21 1.20
C VAL A 88 5.52 3.59 1.95
N LEU A 89 4.78 4.55 1.40
CA LEU A 89 3.47 4.97 1.89
C LEU A 89 2.42 4.60 0.84
N ALA A 90 1.51 3.70 1.21
CA ALA A 90 0.40 3.30 0.34
C ALA A 90 -0.89 3.89 0.88
N PHE A 91 -1.77 4.36 0.00
CA PHE A 91 -3.05 4.90 0.42
C PHE A 91 -4.19 4.44 -0.48
N CYS A 92 -5.38 4.43 0.07
CA CYS A 92 -6.64 4.30 -0.63
C CYS A 92 -7.66 5.20 0.09
N ARG A 93 -8.94 4.88 0.06
CA ARG A 93 -9.93 5.70 0.75
C ARG A 93 -9.76 5.67 2.28
N SER A 94 -9.50 4.48 2.85
CA SER A 94 -9.41 4.26 4.31
C SER A 94 -8.14 3.54 4.75
N GLY A 95 -7.29 3.13 3.82
CA GLY A 95 -6.12 2.31 4.09
C GLY A 95 -6.38 0.81 4.04
N THR A 96 -7.63 0.38 3.95
CA THR A 96 -7.99 -1.05 3.99
C THR A 96 -7.49 -1.80 2.75
N ARG A 97 -7.77 -1.29 1.54
CA ARG A 97 -7.29 -1.93 0.31
C ARG A 97 -5.77 -1.97 0.25
N SER A 98 -5.12 -0.89 0.68
CA SER A 98 -3.66 -0.82 0.73
C SER A 98 -3.09 -1.86 1.70
N THR A 99 -3.69 -2.01 2.88
CA THR A 99 -3.27 -3.01 3.86
C THR A 99 -3.46 -4.42 3.32
N ASN A 100 -4.61 -4.69 2.70
CA ASN A 100 -4.90 -6.01 2.13
C ASN A 100 -3.93 -6.37 1.00
N LEU A 101 -3.65 -5.43 0.10
CA LEU A 101 -2.73 -5.67 -1.00
C LEU A 101 -1.30 -5.88 -0.48
N TRP A 102 -0.87 -5.08 0.51
CA TRP A 102 0.41 -5.29 1.16
C TRP A 102 0.51 -6.69 1.76
N ALA A 103 -0.55 -7.15 2.45
CA ALA A 103 -0.57 -8.48 3.07
C ALA A 103 -0.33 -9.58 2.03
N LEU A 104 -1.02 -9.51 0.89
CA LEU A 104 -0.84 -10.47 -0.20
C LEU A 104 0.57 -10.40 -0.79
N ALA A 105 1.09 -9.21 -1.00
CA ALA A 105 2.42 -9.01 -1.55
C ALA A 105 3.51 -9.53 -0.60
N ALA A 106 3.39 -9.25 0.70
CA ALA A 106 4.34 -9.73 1.70
C ALA A 106 4.36 -11.26 1.77
N ALA A 107 3.17 -11.88 1.77
CA ALA A 107 3.06 -13.34 1.77
C ALA A 107 3.67 -13.94 0.51
N SER A 108 3.49 -13.31 -0.65
CA SER A 108 4.06 -13.80 -1.92
C SER A 108 5.59 -13.80 -1.92
N HIS A 109 6.21 -13.02 -1.05
CA HIS A 109 7.66 -13.00 -0.86
C HIS A 109 8.12 -13.81 0.35
N GLY A 110 7.25 -14.61 0.94
CA GLY A 110 7.59 -15.56 1.98
C GLY A 110 7.49 -15.02 3.41
N THR A 111 6.94 -13.83 3.61
CA THR A 111 6.70 -13.33 4.96
C THR A 111 5.69 -14.24 5.67
N ASP A 112 5.94 -14.54 6.94
CA ASP A 112 5.08 -15.40 7.74
C ASP A 112 3.66 -14.82 7.86
N PRO A 113 2.62 -15.57 7.47
CA PRO A 113 1.25 -15.07 7.51
C PRO A 113 0.78 -14.59 8.89
N ASP A 114 1.18 -15.26 9.97
CA ASP A 114 0.79 -14.81 11.32
C ASP A 114 1.45 -13.48 11.68
N SER A 115 2.68 -13.25 11.23
CA SER A 115 3.37 -11.95 11.39
C SER A 115 2.67 -10.84 10.62
N ILE A 116 2.16 -11.15 9.42
CA ILE A 116 1.40 -10.19 8.59
C ILE A 116 0.12 -9.78 9.31
N VAL A 117 -0.62 -10.74 9.83
CA VAL A 117 -1.86 -10.48 10.58
C VAL A 117 -1.58 -9.61 11.80
N ALA A 118 -0.51 -9.92 12.54
CA ALA A 118 -0.13 -9.16 13.73
C ALA A 118 0.26 -7.71 13.39
N ALA A 119 1.02 -7.51 12.31
CA ALA A 119 1.43 -6.18 11.87
C ALA A 119 0.22 -5.33 11.46
N ALA A 120 -0.72 -5.90 10.70
CA ALA A 120 -1.95 -5.22 10.32
C ALA A 120 -2.79 -4.85 11.54
N ALA A 121 -2.93 -5.78 12.48
CA ALA A 121 -3.69 -5.55 13.72
C ALA A 121 -3.08 -4.41 14.54
N GLY A 122 -1.76 -4.31 14.59
CA GLY A 122 -1.06 -3.21 15.24
C GLY A 122 -1.41 -1.84 14.66
N GLY A 123 -1.76 -1.79 13.38
CA GLY A 123 -2.22 -0.57 12.70
C GLY A 123 -3.74 -0.36 12.74
N GLY A 124 -4.47 -1.30 13.35
CA GLY A 124 -5.93 -1.21 13.45
C GLY A 124 -6.68 -1.89 12.31
N TYR A 125 -6.01 -2.75 11.51
CA TYR A 125 -6.62 -3.46 10.40
C TYR A 125 -6.66 -4.95 10.67
N ASP A 126 -7.78 -5.59 10.30
CA ASP A 126 -7.94 -7.03 10.47
C ASP A 126 -7.85 -7.73 9.11
N VAL A 127 -6.76 -8.46 8.89
CA VAL A 127 -6.57 -9.29 7.69
C VAL A 127 -6.63 -10.78 8.01
N SER A 128 -7.09 -11.15 9.20
CA SER A 128 -7.15 -12.56 9.62
C SER A 128 -8.02 -13.43 8.72
N GLY A 129 -9.06 -12.84 8.12
CA GLY A 129 -9.90 -13.55 7.15
C GLY A 129 -9.16 -13.93 5.86
N MET A 130 -8.00 -13.36 5.61
CA MET A 130 -7.19 -13.66 4.43
C MET A 130 -6.16 -14.76 4.68
N LEU A 131 -6.07 -15.31 5.90
CA LEU A 131 -5.04 -16.31 6.25
C LEU A 131 -4.93 -17.46 5.26
N PRO A 132 -6.02 -18.07 4.77
CA PRO A 132 -5.87 -19.15 3.77
C PRO A 132 -5.14 -18.70 2.52
N SER A 133 -5.44 -17.50 2.00
CA SER A 133 -4.76 -16.94 0.84
C SER A 133 -3.32 -16.58 1.15
N LEU A 134 -3.05 -16.01 2.33
CA LEU A 134 -1.69 -15.65 2.74
C LEU A 134 -0.82 -16.90 2.87
N ARG A 135 -1.34 -17.97 3.45
CA ARG A 135 -0.62 -19.24 3.56
C ARG A 135 -0.32 -19.85 2.21
N MET A 136 -1.29 -19.81 1.28
CA MET A 136 -1.10 -20.33 -0.07
C MET A 136 0.02 -19.58 -0.79
N LEU A 137 0.04 -18.25 -0.70
CA LEU A 137 1.08 -17.43 -1.33
C LEU A 137 2.44 -17.66 -0.69
N ALA A 138 2.51 -17.73 0.63
CA ALA A 138 3.76 -17.95 1.36
C ALA A 138 4.36 -19.33 1.05
N ASP A 139 3.52 -20.36 0.90
CA ASP A 139 3.96 -21.71 0.57
C ASP A 139 4.57 -21.82 -0.84
N LYS A 140 4.21 -20.91 -1.75
CA LYS A 140 4.74 -20.86 -3.11
C LYS A 140 5.96 -19.95 -3.25
N ALA A 141 6.29 -19.24 -2.20
CA ALA A 141 7.40 -18.28 -2.23
C ALA A 141 8.77 -18.96 -2.33
#